data_3473c5dabaf9b3375826bc44fb2c5ec7
#
_entry.id   3473c5dabaf9b3375826bc44fb2c5ec7
#
_cell.length_a   1.000
_cell.length_b   1.000
_cell.length_c   1.000
_cell.angle_alpha   90.00
_cell.angle_beta   90.00
_cell.angle_gamma   90.00
#
_symmetry.space_group_name_H-M   'P 1'
#
loop_
_entity.id
_entity.type
_entity.pdbx_description
1 polymer ?
#
loop_
_entity_poly.entity_id
_entity_poly.type
_entity_poly.pdbx_seq_one_letter_code
_entity_poly.pdbx_strand_id
1 'polypeptide(L)'
;MSLADLQSGPDGKGAAEDVDYRKIKLVAEEVQGKAVLCNFYGMDMTRDKLNSLIRKWQTLIEANVDAVTTDGYRLRLFGLAFTKKRQNQIRKTSYATAAQIRRIRKKMVDIMRAAVESSDLKDLVKKFIPEALGKDIEKACQSIYPLQNVFIRKVKTIKSPRFDITRLMEMHNETGEDVGKSTKDEETLVEQLAGHGGRL
;
A
#
# COMPACT_ATOMS: atom_id res chain seq x y z
N MET A 1 2.88 -9.10 8.65
CA MET A 1 4.08 -8.41 8.18
C MET A 1 3.77 -6.93 8.10
N SER A 2 4.50 -6.09 8.80
CA SER A 2 4.39 -4.64 8.71
C SER A 2 5.06 -4.16 7.43
N LEU A 3 4.60 -3.04 6.86
CA LEU A 3 5.26 -2.45 5.70
C LEU A 3 6.65 -1.90 6.06
N ALA A 4 6.88 -1.54 7.33
CA ALA A 4 8.17 -1.16 7.86
C ALA A 4 9.21 -2.28 7.69
N ASP A 5 8.80 -3.54 7.90
CA ASP A 5 9.68 -4.70 7.72
C ASP A 5 10.10 -4.93 6.25
N LEU A 6 9.31 -4.38 5.30
CA LEU A 6 9.59 -4.46 3.87
C LEU A 6 10.40 -3.26 3.34
N GLN A 7 10.39 -2.15 4.07
CA GLN A 7 11.05 -0.89 3.67
C GLN A 7 12.35 -0.62 4.44
N SER A 8 12.67 -1.39 5.45
CA SER A 8 13.98 -1.36 6.10
C SER A 8 15.04 -1.94 5.16
N GLY A 9 15.42 -1.16 4.13
CA GLY A 9 16.65 -1.40 3.41
C GLY A 9 17.85 -1.26 4.34
N PRO A 10 19.05 -1.71 3.94
CA PRO A 10 20.24 -1.80 4.78
C PRO A 10 20.68 -0.46 5.40
N ASP A 11 20.13 0.65 4.96
CA ASP A 11 20.50 1.99 5.42
C ASP A 11 19.62 2.60 6.52
N GLY A 12 18.64 1.90 7.05
CA GLY A 12 17.94 2.19 8.32
C GLY A 12 17.57 3.64 8.67
N LYS A 13 17.75 4.59 7.77
CA LYS A 13 17.57 6.02 8.02
C LYS A 13 16.66 6.64 6.97
N GLY A 14 15.41 6.82 7.32
CA GLY A 14 14.56 7.71 6.58
C GLY A 14 13.15 7.19 6.31
N ALA A 15 12.17 7.91 6.79
CA ALA A 15 10.75 7.80 6.46
C ALA A 15 9.97 6.58 7.00
N ALA A 16 10.50 5.79 7.93
CA ALA A 16 9.82 4.62 8.48
C ALA A 16 8.61 4.96 9.36
N GLU A 17 8.59 6.11 10.03
CA GLU A 17 7.56 6.44 11.02
C GLU A 17 6.15 6.67 10.43
N ASP A 18 6.03 7.08 9.16
CA ASP A 18 4.73 7.40 8.57
C ASP A 18 4.06 6.22 7.83
N VAL A 19 4.73 5.09 7.67
CA VAL A 19 4.27 3.98 6.81
C VAL A 19 3.72 2.79 7.59
N ASP A 20 3.96 2.72 8.89
CA ASP A 20 3.56 1.60 9.77
C ASP A 20 2.04 1.39 9.91
N TYR A 21 1.24 2.29 9.38
CA TYR A 21 -0.20 2.21 9.48
C TYR A 21 -0.87 1.23 8.49
N ARG A 22 -0.11 0.56 7.62
CA ARG A 22 -0.65 -0.42 6.67
C ARG A 22 -0.33 -1.84 7.05
N LYS A 23 -1.35 -2.69 6.92
CA LYS A 23 -1.25 -4.13 7.05
C LYS A 23 -1.51 -4.77 5.70
N ILE A 24 -0.52 -5.46 5.17
CA ILE A 24 -0.65 -6.26 3.95
C ILE A 24 -0.97 -7.69 4.37
N LYS A 25 -1.98 -8.27 3.73
CA LYS A 25 -2.39 -9.66 3.90
C LYS A 25 -1.87 -10.45 2.72
N LEU A 26 -1.17 -11.51 3.01
CA LEU A 26 -0.67 -12.46 2.03
C LEU A 26 -1.41 -13.78 2.19
N VAL A 27 -1.59 -14.49 1.10
CA VAL A 27 -2.06 -15.88 1.08
C VAL A 27 -0.89 -16.77 0.68
N ALA A 28 -0.67 -17.85 1.41
CA ALA A 28 0.28 -18.89 1.05
C ALA A 28 -0.35 -19.75 -0.04
N GLU A 29 0.30 -19.84 -1.21
CA GLU A 29 -0.20 -20.58 -2.36
C GLU A 29 0.55 -21.89 -2.59
N GLU A 30 1.88 -21.89 -2.40
CA GLU A 30 2.72 -23.05 -2.65
C GLU A 30 3.81 -23.18 -1.59
N VAL A 31 4.22 -24.40 -1.27
CA VAL A 31 5.32 -24.69 -0.34
C VAL A 31 6.47 -25.35 -1.09
N GLN A 32 7.64 -24.70 -1.12
CA GLN A 32 8.85 -25.21 -1.72
C GLN A 32 9.92 -25.48 -0.65
N GLY A 33 10.00 -26.71 -0.20
CA GLY A 33 10.94 -27.12 0.85
C GLY A 33 10.72 -26.34 2.14
N LYS A 34 11.63 -25.42 2.49
CA LYS A 34 11.55 -24.54 3.67
C LYS A 34 10.91 -23.18 3.39
N ALA A 35 10.69 -22.84 2.12
CA ALA A 35 10.11 -21.57 1.70
C ALA A 35 8.64 -21.73 1.35
N VAL A 36 7.88 -20.67 1.56
CA VAL A 36 6.46 -20.59 1.19
C VAL A 36 6.28 -19.45 0.21
N LEU A 37 5.77 -19.76 -0.98
CA LEU A 37 5.45 -18.76 -1.98
C LEU A 37 4.10 -18.12 -1.63
N CYS A 38 4.12 -16.82 -1.39
CA CYS A 38 2.95 -16.05 -0.97
C CYS A 38 2.53 -15.09 -2.08
N ASN A 39 1.22 -14.85 -2.17
CA ASN A 39 0.65 -13.88 -3.08
C ASN A 39 -0.14 -12.80 -2.31
N PHE A 40 -0.34 -11.65 -2.92
CA PHE A 40 -1.14 -10.58 -2.34
C PHE A 40 -2.61 -10.98 -2.23
N TYR A 41 -3.17 -10.86 -1.03
CA TYR A 41 -4.58 -11.15 -0.78
C TYR A 41 -5.39 -9.91 -0.42
N GLY A 42 -4.76 -8.92 0.19
CA GLY A 42 -5.44 -7.69 0.55
C GLY A 42 -4.57 -6.75 1.36
N MET A 43 -5.10 -5.57 1.58
CA MET A 43 -4.48 -4.51 2.37
C MET A 43 -5.53 -3.88 3.28
N ASP A 44 -5.12 -3.47 4.46
CA ASP A 44 -5.97 -2.74 5.41
C ASP A 44 -5.16 -1.67 6.14
N MET A 45 -5.82 -0.59 6.53
CA MET A 45 -5.25 0.44 7.38
C MET A 45 -5.40 0.03 8.85
N THR A 46 -4.43 0.38 9.70
CA THR A 46 -4.53 0.17 11.14
C THR A 46 -5.67 0.99 11.73
N ARG A 47 -6.31 0.45 12.77
CA ARG A 47 -7.45 1.10 13.44
C ARG A 47 -7.04 2.43 14.08
N ASP A 48 -5.84 2.50 14.62
CA ASP A 48 -5.31 3.70 15.28
C ASP A 48 -5.15 4.85 14.31
N LYS A 49 -4.58 4.60 13.13
CA LYS A 49 -4.45 5.61 12.06
C LYS A 49 -5.81 6.09 11.59
N LEU A 50 -6.75 5.17 11.35
CA LEU A 50 -8.10 5.52 10.94
C LEU A 50 -8.80 6.42 11.98
N ASN A 51 -8.70 6.07 13.27
CA ASN A 51 -9.28 6.85 14.36
C ASN A 51 -8.62 8.24 14.48
N SER A 52 -7.31 8.33 14.26
CA SER A 52 -6.59 9.62 14.32
C SER A 52 -6.99 10.59 13.20
N LEU A 53 -7.42 10.06 12.06
CA LEU A 53 -7.85 10.85 10.91
C LEU A 53 -9.26 11.42 11.08
N ILE A 54 -10.13 10.73 11.82
CA ILE A 54 -11.52 11.16 12.04
C ILE A 54 -11.54 12.30 13.05
N ARG A 55 -11.81 13.51 12.56
CA ARG A 55 -11.88 14.73 13.38
C ARG A 55 -13.18 15.46 13.14
N LYS A 56 -13.63 16.23 14.14
CA LYS A 56 -14.80 17.13 14.01
C LYS A 56 -14.51 18.26 13.00
N TRP A 57 -15.56 18.87 12.49
CA TRP A 57 -15.55 20.08 11.65
C TRP A 57 -15.05 19.88 10.21
N GLN A 58 -14.91 18.65 9.75
CA GLN A 58 -14.59 18.30 8.38
C GLN A 58 -15.57 17.24 7.86
N THR A 59 -15.65 17.11 6.53
CA THR A 59 -16.46 16.07 5.89
C THR A 59 -15.57 14.88 5.54
N LEU A 60 -15.97 13.68 5.95
CA LEU A 60 -15.42 12.42 5.49
C LEU A 60 -16.15 12.01 4.19
N ILE A 61 -15.40 11.70 3.16
CA ILE A 61 -15.88 11.20 1.88
C ILE A 61 -15.30 9.82 1.67
N GLU A 62 -16.16 8.84 1.53
CA GLU A 62 -15.77 7.47 1.22
C GLU A 62 -16.27 7.08 -0.17
N ALA A 63 -15.45 6.33 -0.88
CA ALA A 63 -15.79 5.76 -2.18
C ALA A 63 -15.25 4.34 -2.27
N ASN A 64 -16.00 3.46 -2.92
CA ASN A 64 -15.57 2.11 -3.21
C ASN A 64 -15.75 1.80 -4.69
N VAL A 65 -14.90 0.93 -5.22
CA VAL A 65 -14.95 0.51 -6.61
C VAL A 65 -14.52 -0.95 -6.72
N ASP A 66 -15.23 -1.67 -7.57
CA ASP A 66 -14.84 -2.99 -8.03
C ASP A 66 -14.24 -2.84 -9.43
N ALA A 67 -13.02 -3.35 -9.61
CA ALA A 67 -12.34 -3.33 -10.89
C ALA A 67 -11.53 -4.61 -11.07
N VAL A 68 -11.18 -4.90 -12.32
CA VAL A 68 -10.41 -6.08 -12.69
C VAL A 68 -9.05 -5.62 -13.21
N THR A 69 -7.98 -6.19 -12.67
CA THR A 69 -6.61 -5.93 -13.15
C THR A 69 -6.38 -6.61 -14.50
N THR A 70 -5.33 -6.23 -15.20
CA THR A 70 -4.88 -6.89 -16.44
C THR A 70 -4.64 -8.38 -16.25
N ASP A 71 -4.20 -8.79 -15.06
CA ASP A 71 -3.97 -10.16 -14.62
C ASP A 71 -5.25 -10.98 -14.33
N GLY A 72 -6.42 -10.34 -14.36
CA GLY A 72 -7.70 -11.00 -14.09
C GLY A 72 -8.09 -11.06 -12.61
N TYR A 73 -7.36 -10.41 -11.70
CA TYR A 73 -7.79 -10.26 -10.30
C TYR A 73 -8.93 -9.26 -10.19
N ARG A 74 -10.05 -9.67 -9.60
CA ARG A 74 -11.12 -8.74 -9.25
C ARG A 74 -10.88 -8.21 -7.84
N LEU A 75 -10.63 -6.92 -7.76
CA LEU A 75 -10.33 -6.23 -6.52
C LEU A 75 -11.45 -5.27 -6.14
N ARG A 76 -11.68 -5.09 -4.85
CA ARG A 76 -12.50 -4.01 -4.30
C ARG A 76 -11.63 -3.07 -3.50
N LEU A 77 -11.55 -1.83 -3.97
CA LEU A 77 -10.82 -0.76 -3.33
C LEU A 77 -11.78 0.13 -2.53
N PHE A 78 -11.32 0.56 -1.37
CA PHE A 78 -12.03 1.52 -0.52
C PHE A 78 -11.11 2.72 -0.30
N GLY A 79 -11.48 3.85 -0.89
CA GLY A 79 -10.80 5.13 -0.70
C GLY A 79 -11.53 5.98 0.34
N LEU A 80 -10.77 6.76 1.10
CA LEU A 80 -11.28 7.79 2.00
C LEU A 80 -10.58 9.11 1.72
N ALA A 81 -11.26 10.21 1.96
CA ALA A 81 -10.75 11.56 1.82
C ALA A 81 -11.43 12.48 2.83
N PHE A 82 -10.69 13.46 3.30
CA PHE A 82 -11.22 14.50 4.19
C PHE A 82 -11.13 15.87 3.53
N THR A 83 -12.11 16.72 3.81
CA THR A 83 -12.09 18.10 3.33
C THR A 83 -11.05 18.92 4.09
N LYS A 84 -10.30 19.74 3.36
CA LYS A 84 -9.27 20.62 3.89
C LYS A 84 -9.80 22.05 4.02
N LYS A 85 -9.44 22.73 5.07
CA LYS A 85 -9.70 24.16 5.23
C LYS A 85 -8.85 24.96 4.23
N ARG A 86 -9.43 25.94 3.54
CA ARG A 86 -8.68 26.83 2.65
C ARG A 86 -7.79 27.77 3.48
N GLN A 87 -6.69 28.26 2.92
CA GLN A 87 -5.72 29.09 3.62
C GLN A 87 -6.35 30.36 4.23
N ASN A 88 -7.27 31.03 3.51
CA ASN A 88 -7.91 32.27 3.93
C ASN A 88 -9.28 32.06 4.58
N GLN A 89 -9.62 30.82 4.96
CA GLN A 89 -10.92 30.53 5.52
C GLN A 89 -10.96 30.89 7.02
N ILE A 90 -11.89 31.79 7.41
CA ILE A 90 -12.12 32.19 8.80
C ILE A 90 -12.97 31.14 9.51
N ARG A 91 -13.98 30.54 8.82
CA ARG A 91 -14.86 29.54 9.42
C ARG A 91 -14.08 28.33 9.96
N LYS A 92 -14.49 27.87 11.13
CA LYS A 92 -13.93 26.65 11.75
C LYS A 92 -14.29 25.39 10.97
N THR A 93 -15.48 25.36 10.37
CA THR A 93 -16.02 24.20 9.64
C THR A 93 -15.57 24.19 8.19
N SER A 94 -15.17 23.03 7.67
CA SER A 94 -14.81 22.79 6.27
C SER A 94 -15.74 21.77 5.62
N TYR A 95 -17.05 21.98 5.75
CA TYR A 95 -18.03 21.05 5.19
C TYR A 95 -18.21 21.24 3.68
N ALA A 96 -18.27 20.14 2.95
CA ALA A 96 -18.62 20.12 1.54
C ALA A 96 -20.13 19.91 1.36
N THR A 97 -20.71 20.52 0.32
CA THR A 97 -22.11 20.31 -0.04
C THR A 97 -22.34 18.92 -0.63
N ALA A 98 -23.57 18.42 -0.58
CA ALA A 98 -23.91 17.11 -1.12
C ALA A 98 -23.57 16.97 -2.63
N ALA A 99 -23.71 18.06 -3.40
CA ALA A 99 -23.34 18.08 -4.81
C ALA A 99 -21.82 17.95 -5.00
N GLN A 100 -21.02 18.65 -4.19
CA GLN A 100 -19.55 18.54 -4.21
C GLN A 100 -19.09 17.13 -3.83
N ILE A 101 -19.67 16.56 -2.75
CA ILE A 101 -19.37 15.19 -2.31
C ILE A 101 -19.63 14.19 -3.42
N ARG A 102 -20.74 14.29 -4.15
CA ARG A 102 -21.06 13.40 -5.28
C ARG A 102 -20.05 13.51 -6.40
N ARG A 103 -19.63 14.75 -6.76
CA ARG A 103 -18.62 14.99 -7.79
C ARG A 103 -17.24 14.44 -7.38
N ILE A 104 -16.85 14.64 -6.13
CA ILE A 104 -15.58 14.13 -5.61
C ILE A 104 -15.60 12.60 -5.62
N ARG A 105 -16.67 11.97 -5.10
CA ARG A 105 -16.81 10.50 -5.10
C ARG A 105 -16.72 9.91 -6.51
N LYS A 106 -17.35 10.55 -7.49
CA LYS A 106 -17.24 10.13 -8.90
C LYS A 106 -15.80 10.14 -9.37
N LYS A 107 -15.08 11.27 -9.18
CA LYS A 107 -13.66 11.36 -9.54
C LYS A 107 -12.78 10.33 -8.82
N MET A 108 -13.02 10.07 -7.54
CA MET A 108 -12.31 9.04 -6.80
C MET A 108 -12.50 7.66 -7.44
N VAL A 109 -13.74 7.31 -7.76
CA VAL A 109 -14.07 6.03 -8.41
C VAL A 109 -13.41 5.92 -9.78
N ASP A 110 -13.47 6.97 -10.60
CA ASP A 110 -12.90 6.98 -11.94
C ASP A 110 -11.37 6.78 -11.91
N ILE A 111 -10.67 7.48 -11.01
CA ILE A 111 -9.20 7.35 -10.85
C ILE A 111 -8.82 5.97 -10.33
N MET A 112 -9.49 5.48 -9.29
CA MET A 112 -9.22 4.16 -8.73
C MET A 112 -9.46 3.06 -9.77
N ARG A 113 -10.55 3.15 -10.55
CA ARG A 113 -10.87 2.20 -11.60
C ARG A 113 -9.80 2.21 -12.69
N ALA A 114 -9.47 3.37 -13.24
CA ALA A 114 -8.47 3.52 -14.28
C ALA A 114 -7.11 2.97 -13.85
N ALA A 115 -6.71 3.20 -12.60
CA ALA A 115 -5.45 2.70 -12.06
C ALA A 115 -5.41 1.17 -11.94
N VAL A 116 -6.53 0.54 -11.59
CA VAL A 116 -6.61 -0.93 -11.50
C VAL A 116 -6.65 -1.56 -12.89
N GLU A 117 -7.47 -1.02 -13.80
CA GLU A 117 -7.64 -1.57 -15.16
C GLU A 117 -6.38 -1.45 -16.02
N SER A 118 -5.52 -0.47 -15.72
CA SER A 118 -4.28 -0.22 -16.45
C SER A 118 -3.04 -0.91 -15.89
N SER A 119 -3.15 -1.65 -14.79
CA SER A 119 -1.99 -2.20 -14.07
C SER A 119 -2.19 -3.66 -13.71
N ASP A 120 -1.07 -4.38 -13.62
CA ASP A 120 -1.01 -5.69 -13.02
C ASP A 120 -1.06 -5.60 -11.49
N LEU A 121 -1.35 -6.72 -10.82
CA LEU A 121 -1.43 -6.76 -9.36
C LEU A 121 -0.12 -6.31 -8.70
N LYS A 122 1.03 -6.76 -9.20
CA LYS A 122 2.37 -6.41 -8.72
C LYS A 122 2.62 -4.89 -8.77
N ASP A 123 2.33 -4.27 -9.91
CA ASP A 123 2.54 -2.84 -10.11
C ASP A 123 1.52 -2.00 -9.35
N LEU A 124 0.31 -2.51 -9.19
CA LEU A 124 -0.71 -1.85 -8.39
C LEU A 124 -0.31 -1.80 -6.90
N VAL A 125 0.24 -2.89 -6.36
CA VAL A 125 0.75 -2.94 -4.98
C VAL A 125 1.90 -1.94 -4.79
N LYS A 126 2.82 -1.83 -5.77
CA LYS A 126 3.88 -0.81 -5.76
C LYS A 126 3.32 0.63 -5.72
N LYS A 127 2.16 0.89 -6.35
CA LYS A 127 1.49 2.20 -6.30
C LYS A 127 0.80 2.47 -4.96
N PHE A 128 0.38 1.43 -4.24
CA PHE A 128 -0.23 1.60 -2.91
C PHE A 128 0.78 2.02 -1.84
N ILE A 129 2.03 1.54 -1.91
CA ILE A 129 3.06 1.83 -0.92
C ILE A 129 3.30 3.34 -0.77
N PRO A 130 3.61 4.12 -1.82
CA PRO A 130 3.86 5.57 -1.75
C PRO A 130 2.59 6.42 -1.76
N GLU A 131 1.39 5.85 -1.64
CA GLU A 131 0.10 6.56 -1.75
C GLU A 131 -0.07 7.35 -3.05
N ALA A 132 0.43 6.84 -4.18
CA ALA A 132 0.34 7.55 -5.45
C ALA A 132 -1.12 7.89 -5.83
N LEU A 133 -2.02 6.92 -5.68
CA LEU A 133 -3.46 7.11 -5.96
C LEU A 133 -4.10 8.19 -5.09
N GLY A 134 -3.72 8.27 -3.81
CA GLY A 134 -4.21 9.31 -2.91
C GLY A 134 -3.81 10.71 -3.37
N LYS A 135 -2.56 10.87 -3.79
CA LYS A 135 -2.02 12.13 -4.33
C LYS A 135 -2.71 12.54 -5.65
N ASP A 136 -2.99 11.57 -6.52
CA ASP A 136 -3.66 11.83 -7.79
C ASP A 136 -5.12 12.25 -7.58
N ILE A 137 -5.83 11.62 -6.64
CA ILE A 137 -7.18 12.02 -6.25
C ILE A 137 -7.18 13.43 -5.67
N GLU A 138 -6.22 13.75 -4.79
CA GLU A 138 -6.11 15.07 -4.17
C GLU A 138 -5.95 16.16 -5.25
N LYS A 139 -5.03 15.97 -6.20
CA LYS A 139 -4.80 16.88 -7.33
C LYS A 139 -6.05 17.05 -8.19
N ALA A 140 -6.70 15.94 -8.57
CA ALA A 140 -7.87 15.96 -9.44
C ALA A 140 -9.10 16.61 -8.80
N CYS A 141 -9.23 16.52 -7.49
CA CYS A 141 -10.37 17.07 -6.75
C CYS A 141 -10.17 18.51 -6.29
N GLN A 142 -8.96 19.06 -6.38
CA GLN A 142 -8.62 20.41 -5.91
C GLN A 142 -9.55 21.51 -6.47
N SER A 143 -9.99 21.36 -7.72
CA SER A 143 -10.91 22.30 -8.36
C SER A 143 -12.32 22.29 -7.78
N ILE A 144 -12.75 21.18 -7.18
CA ILE A 144 -14.09 21.03 -6.60
C ILE A 144 -14.08 21.49 -5.13
N TYR A 145 -13.23 20.86 -4.34
CA TYR A 145 -12.98 21.16 -2.93
C TYR A 145 -11.59 20.66 -2.54
N PRO A 146 -10.77 21.44 -1.83
CA PRO A 146 -9.46 20.97 -1.39
C PRO A 146 -9.62 19.80 -0.40
N LEU A 147 -8.86 18.75 -0.64
CA LEU A 147 -8.84 17.54 0.19
C LEU A 147 -7.55 17.44 0.98
N GLN A 148 -7.56 16.65 2.02
CA GLN A 148 -6.41 16.23 2.82
C GLN A 148 -6.58 14.78 3.26
N ASN A 149 -5.48 14.13 3.60
CA ASN A 149 -5.51 12.75 4.11
C ASN A 149 -6.32 11.82 3.18
N VAL A 150 -5.96 11.82 1.90
CA VAL A 150 -6.58 10.95 0.90
C VAL A 150 -5.81 9.64 0.86
N PHE A 151 -6.47 8.54 1.25
CA PHE A 151 -5.85 7.23 1.38
C PHE A 151 -6.70 6.13 0.76
N ILE A 152 -6.04 5.09 0.28
CA ILE A 152 -6.71 3.81 0.03
C ILE A 152 -6.72 3.03 1.35
N ARG A 153 -7.86 3.06 2.02
CA ARG A 153 -8.03 2.44 3.35
C ARG A 153 -7.92 0.93 3.33
N LYS A 154 -8.52 0.31 2.31
CA LYS A 154 -8.65 -1.14 2.24
C LYS A 154 -8.69 -1.62 0.80
N VAL A 155 -8.05 -2.75 0.55
CA VAL A 155 -8.15 -3.51 -0.69
C VAL A 155 -8.54 -4.92 -0.34
N LYS A 156 -9.54 -5.46 -1.05
CA LYS A 156 -9.96 -6.86 -0.92
C LYS A 156 -9.87 -7.54 -2.28
N THR A 157 -9.27 -8.71 -2.33
CA THR A 157 -9.39 -9.60 -3.47
C THR A 157 -10.74 -10.31 -3.39
N ILE A 158 -11.62 -10.05 -4.36
CA ILE A 158 -12.94 -10.69 -4.45
C ILE A 158 -12.84 -12.02 -5.20
N LYS A 159 -12.06 -12.01 -6.29
CA LYS A 159 -11.84 -13.19 -7.12
C LYS A 159 -10.41 -13.16 -7.65
N SER A 160 -9.70 -14.25 -7.49
CA SER A 160 -8.41 -14.53 -8.13
C SER A 160 -8.63 -15.25 -9.45
N PRO A 161 -7.75 -15.13 -10.43
CA PRO A 161 -7.72 -15.96 -11.61
C PRO A 161 -7.49 -17.44 -11.21
N ARG A 162 -7.51 -18.35 -12.20
CA ARG A 162 -7.15 -19.76 -11.94
C ARG A 162 -5.70 -19.81 -11.48
N PHE A 163 -5.43 -20.68 -10.50
CA PHE A 163 -4.10 -20.90 -9.99
C PHE A 163 -3.19 -21.47 -11.11
N ASP A 164 -2.05 -20.82 -11.30
CA ASP A 164 -1.00 -21.23 -12.23
C ASP A 164 0.33 -21.16 -11.51
N ILE A 165 0.92 -22.34 -11.31
CA ILE A 165 2.19 -22.49 -10.60
C ILE A 165 3.36 -21.86 -11.37
N THR A 166 3.32 -21.89 -12.70
CA THR A 166 4.37 -21.33 -13.56
C THR A 166 4.44 -19.81 -13.36
N ARG A 167 3.28 -19.15 -13.40
CA ARG A 167 3.17 -17.72 -13.19
C ARG A 167 3.58 -17.29 -11.77
N LEU A 168 3.23 -18.11 -10.77
CA LEU A 168 3.66 -17.86 -9.39
C LEU A 168 5.18 -17.92 -9.25
N MET A 169 5.82 -18.92 -9.86
CA MET A 169 7.27 -19.05 -9.87
C MET A 169 7.96 -17.91 -10.62
N GLU A 170 7.41 -17.47 -11.76
CA GLU A 170 7.94 -16.32 -12.49
C GLU A 170 7.92 -15.05 -11.64
N MET A 171 6.80 -14.75 -10.96
CA MET A 171 6.72 -13.60 -10.06
C MET A 171 7.75 -13.63 -8.94
N HIS A 172 8.10 -14.82 -8.44
CA HIS A 172 9.11 -14.97 -7.38
C HIS A 172 10.54 -15.03 -7.94
N ASN A 173 10.76 -15.52 -9.16
CA ASN A 173 12.07 -15.57 -9.79
C ASN A 173 12.56 -14.20 -10.26
N GLU A 174 11.66 -13.32 -10.70
CA GLU A 174 12.01 -11.93 -11.05
C GLU A 174 12.49 -11.09 -9.86
N THR A 175 12.16 -11.50 -8.64
CA THR A 175 12.67 -10.90 -7.41
C THR A 175 13.97 -11.52 -6.91
N GLY A 176 14.57 -12.41 -7.71
CA GLY A 176 15.72 -13.26 -7.34
C GLY A 176 17.08 -12.57 -7.22
N GLU A 177 17.14 -11.24 -7.08
CA GLU A 177 18.31 -10.57 -6.56
C GLU A 177 18.09 -10.27 -5.06
N ASP A 178 18.73 -11.09 -4.23
CA ASP A 178 19.05 -10.84 -2.81
C ASP A 178 17.92 -10.74 -1.77
N VAL A 179 16.89 -11.56 -1.82
CA VAL A 179 16.07 -11.80 -0.62
C VAL A 179 16.31 -13.21 -0.10
N GLY A 180 17.32 -13.34 0.77
CA GLY A 180 17.52 -14.59 1.51
C GLY A 180 18.94 -15.12 1.63
N LYS A 181 19.98 -14.29 1.55
CA LYS A 181 21.25 -14.67 2.15
C LYS A 181 21.03 -14.72 3.67
N SER A 182 21.06 -15.92 4.22
CA SER A 182 20.93 -16.10 5.65
C SER A 182 22.12 -15.38 6.30
N THR A 183 21.86 -14.61 7.34
CA THR A 183 22.88 -13.96 8.20
C THR A 183 23.90 -14.94 8.81
N LYS A 184 23.74 -16.23 8.59
CA LYS A 184 24.69 -17.27 9.00
C LYS A 184 26.03 -17.21 8.24
N ASP A 185 26.05 -16.68 7.02
CA ASP A 185 27.28 -16.58 6.22
C ASP A 185 28.16 -15.40 6.68
N GLU A 186 27.58 -14.38 7.31
CA GLU A 186 28.33 -13.26 7.90
C GLU A 186 28.92 -13.61 9.26
N GLU A 187 28.24 -14.40 10.09
CA GLU A 187 28.77 -14.84 11.39
C GLU A 187 29.99 -15.75 11.24
N THR A 188 30.01 -16.62 10.20
CA THR A 188 31.17 -17.48 9.93
C THR A 188 32.38 -16.71 9.41
N LEU A 189 32.19 -15.59 8.70
CA LEU A 189 33.27 -14.74 8.24
C LEU A 189 33.88 -13.90 9.38
N VAL A 190 33.08 -13.45 10.33
CA VAL A 190 33.55 -12.71 11.51
C VAL A 190 34.31 -13.64 12.47
N GLU A 191 33.90 -14.89 12.64
CA GLU A 191 34.62 -15.88 13.44
C GLU A 191 35.97 -16.27 12.82
N GLN A 192 36.06 -16.35 11.50
CA GLN A 192 37.34 -16.65 10.82
C GLN A 192 38.32 -15.48 10.88
N LEU A 193 37.85 -14.22 10.92
CA LEU A 193 38.69 -13.05 11.05
C LEU A 193 39.15 -12.80 12.52
N ALA A 194 38.35 -13.20 13.49
CA ALA A 194 38.71 -13.08 14.91
C ALA A 194 39.70 -14.15 15.40
N GLY A 195 39.84 -15.26 14.66
CA GLY A 195 40.71 -16.39 15.02
C GLY A 195 42.19 -16.22 14.64
N HIS A 196 42.62 -15.15 13.95
CA HIS A 196 43.99 -15.02 13.44
C HIS A 196 44.85 -13.95 14.15
N GLY A 197 44.46 -13.51 15.33
CA GLY A 197 45.19 -12.55 16.16
C GLY A 197 45.74 -13.19 17.46
N GLY A 198 46.62 -14.16 17.32
CA GLY A 198 47.24 -14.77 18.48
C GLY A 198 48.73 -15.05 18.29
N ARG A 199 49.54 -14.26 19.05
CA ARG A 199 50.94 -14.48 19.45
C ARG A 199 52.04 -13.87 18.59
N LEU A 200 52.55 -12.82 19.08
CA LEU A 200 53.98 -12.67 19.41
C LEU A 200 54.14 -12.56 20.91
#